data_c5a4c9c6c211b1b44213a7e72b686718
#
_entry.id   c5a4c9c6c211b1b44213a7e72b686718
#
_cell.length_a   1.000
_cell.length_b   1.000
_cell.length_c   1.000
_cell.angle_alpha   90.00
_cell.angle_beta   90.00
_cell.angle_gamma   90.00
#
_symmetry.space_group_name_H-M   'P 1'
#
loop_
_entity.id
_entity.type
_entity.pdbx_description
1 polymer ?
#
loop_
_entity_poly.entity_id
_entity_poly.type
_entity_poly.pdbx_seq_one_letter_code
_entity_poly.pdbx_strand_id
1 'polypeptide(L)'
;MGYGNALRAEVHNDGTTPLIGIFDMYSASLATKHYGGMFVSGFGFAASYYGLPDIGFIAWPDMVGFVQRLRLAFPRQHLLVDIDDGYVDPEVACHVVEHLERIGASGVILEDQQRPRRCGHVAGKQILPIEQYLEKLNMVLQTRAELVVVARTDATEEREILRRAELLAATDADVLLVDGVRSVEWIRKVRAVVGSKPLLFNQIAGGLSPRLSLTELDELGVSAAIYSTPCLFAAHTAMTNALVELRANDGRLAEFTSGDVGVATSIALLEQNMSRHHPRRRLDRAGQLRAAG
;
A
#
# COMPACT_ATOMS: atom_id res chain seq x y z
N MET A 1 -16.20 -15.24 1.20
CA MET A 1 -14.73 -15.29 1.13
C MET A 1 -14.23 -14.09 1.92
N GLY A 2 -13.33 -14.29 2.88
CA GLY A 2 -12.76 -13.19 3.65
C GLY A 2 -11.80 -12.32 2.82
N TYR A 3 -11.41 -11.18 3.37
CA TYR A 3 -10.60 -10.19 2.62
C TYR A 3 -9.19 -10.70 2.26
N GLY A 4 -8.56 -11.46 3.17
CA GLY A 4 -7.26 -12.06 2.92
C GLY A 4 -7.32 -13.12 1.84
N ASN A 5 -8.27 -14.03 1.92
CA ASN A 5 -8.47 -15.07 0.91
C ASN A 5 -8.82 -14.49 -0.47
N ALA A 6 -9.55 -13.36 -0.51
CA ALA A 6 -9.86 -12.69 -1.77
C ALA A 6 -8.58 -12.10 -2.41
N LEU A 7 -7.71 -11.44 -1.62
CA LEU A 7 -6.44 -10.93 -2.13
C LEU A 7 -5.49 -12.07 -2.54
N ARG A 8 -5.44 -13.15 -1.74
CA ARG A 8 -4.64 -14.34 -2.07
C ARG A 8 -5.04 -14.94 -3.42
N ALA A 9 -6.35 -15.06 -3.66
CA ALA A 9 -6.85 -15.52 -4.96
C ALA A 9 -6.43 -14.57 -6.09
N GLU A 10 -6.51 -13.25 -5.88
CA GLU A 10 -6.15 -12.24 -6.88
C GLU A 10 -4.67 -12.31 -7.28
N VAL A 11 -3.74 -12.46 -6.30
CA VAL A 11 -2.30 -12.54 -6.60
C VAL A 11 -1.86 -13.88 -7.20
N HIS A 12 -2.77 -14.86 -7.27
CA HIS A 12 -2.54 -16.13 -7.95
C HIS A 12 -3.24 -16.21 -9.31
N ASN A 13 -4.01 -15.20 -9.69
CA ASN A 13 -4.59 -15.10 -11.03
C ASN A 13 -3.51 -14.74 -12.07
N ASP A 14 -3.83 -14.93 -13.34
CA ASP A 14 -2.97 -14.48 -14.43
C ASP A 14 -2.85 -12.95 -14.43
N GLY A 15 -1.65 -12.46 -14.71
CA GLY A 15 -1.31 -11.04 -14.74
C GLY A 15 -0.84 -10.46 -13.42
N THR A 16 -0.29 -9.26 -13.48
CA THR A 16 0.21 -8.53 -12.31
C THR A 16 -0.88 -7.65 -11.70
N THR A 17 -1.28 -7.92 -10.45
CA THR A 17 -2.29 -7.14 -9.71
C THR A 17 -1.73 -5.80 -9.23
N PRO A 18 -2.27 -4.64 -9.68
CA PRO A 18 -1.84 -3.33 -9.21
C PRO A 18 -2.50 -2.94 -7.88
N LEU A 19 -1.69 -2.47 -6.94
CA LEU A 19 -2.12 -1.93 -5.64
C LEU A 19 -1.63 -0.48 -5.52
N ILE A 20 -2.57 0.47 -5.45
CA ILE A 20 -2.25 1.89 -5.57
C ILE A 20 -2.04 2.52 -4.20
N GLY A 21 -0.87 3.12 -4.02
CA GLY A 21 -0.50 3.87 -2.82
C GLY A 21 -1.40 5.06 -2.59
N ILE A 22 -2.13 4.98 -1.49
CA ILE A 22 -3.00 6.05 -1.00
C ILE A 22 -2.43 6.62 0.29
N PHE A 23 -2.74 7.86 0.58
CA PHE A 23 -2.20 8.56 1.74
C PHE A 23 -3.28 9.19 2.64
N ASP A 24 -4.50 9.33 2.12
CA ASP A 24 -5.67 9.84 2.83
C ASP A 24 -6.97 9.28 2.24
N MET A 25 -8.10 9.65 2.83
CA MET A 25 -9.43 9.21 2.38
C MET A 25 -9.80 9.77 1.00
N TYR A 26 -9.27 10.95 0.63
CA TYR A 26 -9.59 11.58 -0.65
C TYR A 26 -8.84 10.89 -1.80
N SER A 27 -7.55 10.62 -1.63
CA SER A 27 -6.77 9.84 -2.60
C SER A 27 -7.33 8.43 -2.77
N ALA A 28 -7.80 7.79 -1.68
CA ALA A 28 -8.49 6.52 -1.73
C ALA A 28 -9.79 6.59 -2.55
N SER A 29 -10.58 7.68 -2.39
CA SER A 29 -11.81 7.89 -3.17
C SER A 29 -11.54 7.98 -4.67
N LEU A 30 -10.42 8.60 -5.05
CA LEU A 30 -9.99 8.69 -6.46
C LEU A 30 -9.46 7.34 -6.97
N ALA A 31 -8.61 6.68 -6.20
CA ALA A 31 -8.01 5.40 -6.60
C ALA A 31 -9.06 4.32 -6.90
N THR A 32 -10.15 4.25 -6.11
CA THR A 32 -11.23 3.26 -6.31
C THR A 32 -12.00 3.38 -7.62
N LYS A 33 -11.86 4.49 -8.34
CA LYS A 33 -12.48 4.64 -9.66
C LYS A 33 -11.75 3.85 -10.74
N HIS A 34 -10.50 3.51 -10.50
CA HIS A 34 -9.60 2.96 -11.50
C HIS A 34 -9.04 1.58 -11.12
N TYR A 35 -8.96 1.28 -9.81
CA TYR A 35 -8.27 0.10 -9.31
C TYR A 35 -9.05 -0.63 -8.21
N GLY A 36 -8.92 -1.94 -8.17
CA GLY A 36 -9.53 -2.81 -7.15
C GLY A 36 -8.72 -2.92 -5.86
N GLY A 37 -7.44 -2.54 -5.89
CA GLY A 37 -6.52 -2.67 -4.76
C GLY A 37 -5.88 -1.36 -4.35
N MET A 38 -5.74 -1.17 -3.04
CA MET A 38 -5.05 -0.05 -2.41
C MET A 38 -3.86 -0.54 -1.59
N PHE A 39 -2.78 0.20 -1.65
CA PHE A 39 -1.66 0.08 -0.73
C PHE A 39 -1.68 1.23 0.28
N VAL A 40 -1.84 0.90 1.55
CA VAL A 40 -1.75 1.86 2.65
C VAL A 40 -0.28 2.07 2.94
N SER A 41 0.31 3.05 2.23
CA SER A 41 1.75 3.31 2.24
C SER A 41 2.19 3.97 3.54
N GLY A 42 3.19 3.39 4.21
CA GLY A 42 3.84 4.01 5.37
C GLY A 42 4.41 5.39 5.03
N PHE A 43 5.11 5.51 3.90
CA PHE A 43 5.62 6.79 3.40
C PHE A 43 4.49 7.82 3.21
N GLY A 44 3.41 7.43 2.53
CA GLY A 44 2.27 8.32 2.28
C GLY A 44 1.58 8.74 3.56
N PHE A 45 1.39 7.83 4.49
CA PHE A 45 0.73 8.09 5.77
C PHE A 45 1.60 8.97 6.69
N ALA A 46 2.92 8.70 6.79
CA ALA A 46 3.83 9.56 7.55
C ALA A 46 3.82 11.01 7.04
N ALA A 47 3.90 11.18 5.71
CA ALA A 47 3.89 12.50 5.09
C ALA A 47 2.58 13.26 5.29
N SER A 48 1.41 12.59 5.14
CA SER A 48 0.11 13.25 5.19
C SER A 48 -0.44 13.43 6.61
N TYR A 49 -0.22 12.46 7.49
CA TYR A 49 -0.80 12.46 8.83
C TYR A 49 0.09 13.18 9.85
N TYR A 50 1.41 12.94 9.77
CA TYR A 50 2.38 13.55 10.71
C TYR A 50 3.16 14.73 10.11
N GLY A 51 3.23 14.86 8.78
CA GLY A 51 4.12 15.82 8.13
C GLY A 51 5.60 15.49 8.32
N LEU A 52 5.93 14.20 8.51
CA LEU A 52 7.25 13.71 8.86
C LEU A 52 7.77 12.70 7.83
N PRO A 53 9.10 12.51 7.74
CA PRO A 53 9.68 11.50 6.85
C PRO A 53 9.35 10.08 7.34
N ASP A 54 9.41 9.13 6.41
CA ASP A 54 9.21 7.71 6.65
C ASP A 54 10.44 7.05 7.31
N ILE A 55 10.55 7.21 8.62
CA ILE A 55 11.65 6.68 9.46
C ILE A 55 11.16 6.09 10.78
N GLY A 56 9.95 5.54 10.82
CA GLY A 56 9.40 4.82 11.98
C GLY A 56 8.67 5.71 12.99
N PHE A 57 8.15 6.87 12.56
CA PHE A 57 7.29 7.72 13.40
C PHE A 57 5.86 7.19 13.55
N ILE A 58 5.41 6.32 12.64
CA ILE A 58 4.04 5.85 12.62
C ILE A 58 3.77 5.00 13.87
N ALA A 59 2.76 5.41 14.65
CA ALA A 59 2.23 4.61 15.73
C ALA A 59 1.17 3.64 15.18
N TRP A 60 1.23 2.37 15.60
CA TRP A 60 0.30 1.36 15.12
C TRP A 60 -1.20 1.70 15.35
N PRO A 61 -1.63 2.36 16.46
CA PRO A 61 -3.03 2.71 16.64
C PRO A 61 -3.54 3.69 15.59
N ASP A 62 -2.70 4.60 15.10
CA ASP A 62 -3.06 5.55 14.05
C ASP A 62 -3.25 4.84 12.72
N MET A 63 -2.36 3.89 12.39
CA MET A 63 -2.47 3.06 11.20
C MET A 63 -3.75 2.21 11.23
N VAL A 64 -4.03 1.52 12.35
CA VAL A 64 -5.26 0.73 12.54
C VAL A 64 -6.50 1.63 12.40
N GLY A 65 -6.52 2.81 13.03
CA GLY A 65 -7.62 3.76 12.93
C GLY A 65 -7.84 4.27 11.51
N PHE A 66 -6.78 4.45 10.73
CA PHE A 66 -6.88 4.83 9.32
C PHE A 66 -7.44 3.69 8.46
N VAL A 67 -6.92 2.47 8.61
CA VAL A 67 -7.40 1.27 7.89
C VAL A 67 -8.88 1.00 8.20
N GLN A 68 -9.31 1.18 9.45
CA GLN A 68 -10.72 1.05 9.83
C GLN A 68 -11.61 2.02 9.05
N ARG A 69 -11.22 3.30 8.92
CA ARG A 69 -11.97 4.30 8.12
C ARG A 69 -12.00 3.91 6.64
N LEU A 70 -10.87 3.45 6.11
CA LEU A 70 -10.79 2.96 4.72
C LEU A 70 -11.75 1.79 4.49
N ARG A 71 -11.76 0.77 5.35
CA ARG A 71 -12.64 -0.40 5.22
C ARG A 71 -14.10 -0.01 5.29
N LEU A 72 -14.43 0.91 6.20
CA LEU A 72 -15.78 1.44 6.28
C LEU A 72 -16.20 2.15 4.98
N ALA A 73 -15.37 3.00 4.40
CA ALA A 73 -15.71 3.73 3.16
C ALA A 73 -15.60 2.87 1.89
N PHE A 74 -14.73 1.85 1.90
CA PHE A 74 -14.38 1.05 0.72
C PHE A 74 -14.48 -0.45 1.01
N PRO A 75 -15.69 -0.99 1.22
CA PRO A 75 -15.92 -2.35 1.73
C PRO A 75 -15.49 -3.46 0.77
N ARG A 76 -15.26 -3.17 -0.52
CA ARG A 76 -14.91 -4.17 -1.54
C ARG A 76 -13.47 -4.11 -2.02
N GLN A 77 -12.70 -3.11 -1.61
CA GLN A 77 -11.33 -2.92 -2.07
C GLN A 77 -10.35 -3.85 -1.34
N HIS A 78 -9.34 -4.34 -2.02
CA HIS A 78 -8.19 -4.94 -1.34
C HIS A 78 -7.42 -3.84 -0.60
N LEU A 79 -7.09 -4.09 0.66
CA LEU A 79 -6.28 -3.19 1.49
C LEU A 79 -5.01 -3.94 1.91
N LEU A 80 -3.89 -3.63 1.26
CA LEU A 80 -2.55 -4.08 1.66
C LEU A 80 -1.93 -2.98 2.52
N VAL A 81 -1.53 -3.30 3.74
CA VAL A 81 -1.09 -2.33 4.75
C VAL A 81 0.41 -2.48 5.03
N ASP A 82 1.15 -1.38 4.95
CA ASP A 82 2.54 -1.33 5.40
C ASP A 82 2.57 -1.27 6.93
N ILE A 83 3.17 -2.26 7.57
CA ILE A 83 3.35 -2.30 9.02
C ILE A 83 4.82 -2.15 9.43
N ASP A 84 5.64 -1.62 8.52
CA ASP A 84 7.05 -1.38 8.74
C ASP A 84 7.77 -2.66 9.25
N ASP A 85 8.63 -2.50 10.27
CA ASP A 85 9.34 -3.58 10.98
C ASP A 85 8.46 -4.36 11.98
N GLY A 86 7.14 -4.18 11.95
CA GLY A 86 6.20 -4.74 12.92
C GLY A 86 6.24 -4.03 14.27
N TYR A 87 6.64 -2.76 14.29
CA TYR A 87 6.71 -1.91 15.48
C TYR A 87 7.70 -2.42 16.55
N VAL A 88 8.82 -2.99 16.09
CA VAL A 88 9.96 -3.49 16.88
C VAL A 88 9.71 -4.88 17.48
N ASP A 89 8.77 -4.99 18.40
CA ASP A 89 8.51 -6.18 19.20
C ASP A 89 7.64 -7.19 18.43
N PRO A 90 8.02 -8.49 18.37
CA PRO A 90 7.24 -9.51 17.70
C PRO A 90 5.80 -9.66 18.24
N GLU A 91 5.60 -9.53 19.56
CA GLU A 91 4.27 -9.60 20.18
C GLU A 91 3.40 -8.43 19.76
N VAL A 92 4.00 -7.23 19.62
CA VAL A 92 3.28 -6.06 19.08
C VAL A 92 2.90 -6.27 17.63
N ALA A 93 3.79 -6.84 16.82
CA ALA A 93 3.50 -7.17 15.42
C ALA A 93 2.30 -8.14 15.32
N CYS A 94 2.28 -9.20 16.13
CA CYS A 94 1.17 -10.15 16.20
C CYS A 94 -0.14 -9.46 16.58
N HIS A 95 -0.12 -8.64 17.63
CA HIS A 95 -1.29 -7.88 18.08
C HIS A 95 -1.85 -6.95 16.98
N VAL A 96 -0.97 -6.25 16.26
CA VAL A 96 -1.36 -5.37 15.15
C VAL A 96 -1.97 -6.14 14.00
N VAL A 97 -1.38 -7.28 13.65
CA VAL A 97 -1.87 -8.18 12.60
C VAL A 97 -3.29 -8.67 12.92
N GLU A 98 -3.53 -9.14 14.15
CA GLU A 98 -4.89 -9.50 14.59
C GLU A 98 -5.89 -8.34 14.48
N HIS A 99 -5.49 -7.14 14.89
CA HIS A 99 -6.35 -5.96 14.78
C HIS A 99 -6.68 -5.64 13.33
N LEU A 100 -5.67 -5.58 12.47
CA LEU A 100 -5.84 -5.29 11.04
C LEU A 100 -6.72 -6.34 10.36
N GLU A 101 -6.55 -7.62 10.67
CA GLU A 101 -7.39 -8.68 10.14
C GLU A 101 -8.85 -8.52 10.57
N ARG A 102 -9.11 -8.30 11.85
CA ARG A 102 -10.46 -8.13 12.41
C ARG A 102 -11.20 -6.93 11.82
N ILE A 103 -10.50 -5.85 11.50
CA ILE A 103 -11.11 -4.68 10.84
C ILE A 103 -11.19 -4.82 9.32
N GLY A 104 -10.68 -5.93 8.76
CA GLY A 104 -10.85 -6.28 7.35
C GLY A 104 -9.72 -5.79 6.43
N ALA A 105 -8.50 -5.62 6.91
CA ALA A 105 -7.34 -5.54 6.02
C ALA A 105 -7.26 -6.83 5.17
N SER A 106 -6.77 -6.73 3.94
CA SER A 106 -6.58 -7.89 3.07
C SER A 106 -5.20 -8.51 3.24
N GLY A 107 -4.21 -7.70 3.57
CA GLY A 107 -2.85 -8.15 3.81
C GLY A 107 -1.99 -7.10 4.48
N VAL A 108 -0.82 -7.52 4.92
CA VAL A 108 0.23 -6.67 5.50
C VAL A 108 1.57 -6.92 4.82
N ILE A 109 2.42 -5.89 4.83
CA ILE A 109 3.84 -6.01 4.48
C ILE A 109 4.63 -5.87 5.77
N LEU A 110 5.47 -6.87 6.09
CA LEU A 110 6.40 -6.88 7.21
C LEU A 110 7.83 -6.89 6.68
N GLU A 111 8.65 -5.93 7.07
CA GLU A 111 10.03 -5.80 6.59
C GLU A 111 11.06 -6.26 7.63
N ASP A 112 12.25 -6.62 7.14
CA ASP A 112 13.39 -7.06 7.94
C ASP A 112 14.30 -5.92 8.43
N GLN A 113 13.88 -4.65 8.31
CA GLN A 113 14.71 -3.54 8.78
C GLN A 113 14.91 -3.54 10.29
N GLN A 114 16.11 -3.13 10.68
CA GLN A 114 16.46 -2.77 12.06
C GLN A 114 16.30 -1.27 12.24
N ARG A 115 15.78 -0.85 13.40
CA ARG A 115 15.71 0.58 13.73
C ARG A 115 17.11 1.18 14.01
N PRO A 116 17.35 2.42 13.58
CA PRO A 116 16.41 3.35 12.94
C PRO A 116 16.15 2.96 11.48
N ARG A 117 14.89 2.68 11.16
CA ARG A 117 14.46 2.33 9.81
C ARG A 117 14.58 3.50 8.82
N ARG A 118 14.61 3.18 7.54
CA ARG A 118 14.62 4.12 6.42
C ARG A 118 13.66 3.65 5.34
N CYS A 119 13.19 4.56 4.50
CA CYS A 119 12.49 4.17 3.27
C CYS A 119 13.35 3.20 2.45
N GLY A 120 12.76 2.14 1.91
CA GLY A 120 13.46 1.10 1.16
C GLY A 120 14.28 1.59 -0.04
N HIS A 121 13.94 2.75 -0.59
CA HIS A 121 14.64 3.37 -1.71
C HIS A 121 15.73 4.39 -1.32
N VAL A 122 16.08 4.48 -0.04
CA VAL A 122 17.11 5.39 0.48
C VAL A 122 18.29 4.60 1.04
N ALA A 123 19.49 5.19 1.00
CA ALA A 123 20.69 4.57 1.54
C ALA A 123 20.73 4.59 3.09
N GLY A 124 21.56 3.71 3.67
CA GLY A 124 21.80 3.67 5.12
C GLY A 124 20.81 2.79 5.90
N LYS A 125 20.05 1.93 5.21
CA LYS A 125 19.24 0.89 5.86
C LYS A 125 20.13 -0.12 6.57
N GLN A 126 19.64 -0.62 7.70
CA GLN A 126 20.17 -1.77 8.39
C GLN A 126 19.08 -2.84 8.47
N ILE A 127 19.47 -4.10 8.39
CA ILE A 127 18.55 -5.23 8.44
C ILE A 127 18.87 -6.12 9.64
N LEU A 128 17.85 -6.75 10.20
CA LEU A 128 17.99 -7.74 11.26
C LEU A 128 18.80 -8.94 10.78
N PRO A 129 19.53 -9.65 11.68
CA PRO A 129 19.93 -11.03 11.40
C PRO A 129 18.72 -11.82 10.89
N ILE A 130 18.93 -12.63 9.87
CA ILE A 130 17.79 -13.30 9.21
C ILE A 130 17.03 -14.22 10.17
N GLU A 131 17.71 -14.82 11.11
CA GLU A 131 17.12 -15.71 12.12
C GLU A 131 16.12 -14.95 13.00
N GLN A 132 16.44 -13.72 13.41
CA GLN A 132 15.54 -12.88 14.21
C GLN A 132 14.33 -12.43 13.38
N TYR A 133 14.54 -12.10 12.11
CA TYR A 133 13.42 -11.75 11.23
C TYR A 133 12.50 -12.96 10.98
N LEU A 134 13.06 -14.14 10.73
CA LEU A 134 12.29 -15.37 10.54
C LEU A 134 11.48 -15.75 11.80
N GLU A 135 12.04 -15.56 13.00
CA GLU A 135 11.31 -15.77 14.25
C GLU A 135 10.08 -14.86 14.31
N LYS A 136 10.27 -13.54 14.13
CA LYS A 136 9.17 -12.56 14.10
C LYS A 136 8.14 -12.88 13.01
N LEU A 137 8.59 -13.17 11.80
CA LEU A 137 7.72 -13.52 10.67
C LEU A 137 6.88 -14.76 10.98
N ASN A 138 7.49 -15.81 11.52
CA ASN A 138 6.80 -17.06 11.88
C ASN A 138 5.75 -16.83 12.98
N MET A 139 6.01 -15.99 13.98
CA MET A 139 5.01 -15.63 14.99
C MET A 139 3.81 -14.93 14.34
N VAL A 140 4.04 -13.96 13.44
CA VAL A 140 2.98 -13.29 12.68
C VAL A 140 2.20 -14.26 11.81
N LEU A 141 2.87 -15.20 11.13
CA LEU A 141 2.24 -16.21 10.29
C LEU A 141 1.38 -17.19 11.09
N GLN A 142 1.77 -17.53 12.31
CA GLN A 142 0.98 -18.38 13.21
C GLN A 142 -0.22 -17.65 13.83
N THR A 143 -0.12 -16.33 13.99
CA THR A 143 -1.17 -15.50 14.60
C THR A 143 -2.32 -15.21 13.64
N ARG A 144 -2.04 -15.00 12.36
CA ARG A 144 -3.06 -14.69 11.36
C ARG A 144 -4.03 -15.86 11.11
N ALA A 145 -5.29 -15.55 10.77
CA ALA A 145 -6.24 -16.55 10.29
C ALA A 145 -6.23 -16.66 8.76
N GLU A 146 -6.51 -15.57 8.03
CA GLU A 146 -6.57 -15.55 6.56
C GLU A 146 -5.81 -14.39 5.91
N LEU A 147 -5.32 -13.42 6.71
CA LEU A 147 -4.64 -12.23 6.23
C LEU A 147 -3.43 -12.60 5.34
N VAL A 148 -3.28 -11.96 4.21
CA VAL A 148 -2.07 -12.12 3.36
C VAL A 148 -0.88 -11.48 4.07
N VAL A 149 0.21 -12.21 4.20
CA VAL A 149 1.48 -11.69 4.72
C VAL A 149 2.51 -11.63 3.61
N VAL A 150 2.98 -10.42 3.33
CA VAL A 150 4.11 -10.17 2.42
C VAL A 150 5.37 -10.08 3.26
N ALA A 151 6.27 -11.05 3.09
CA ALA A 151 7.60 -10.99 3.69
C ALA A 151 8.51 -10.10 2.83
N ARG A 152 8.98 -8.98 3.41
CA ARG A 152 9.83 -8.01 2.72
C ARG A 152 11.25 -8.08 3.23
N THR A 153 12.21 -8.06 2.31
CA THR A 153 13.62 -7.80 2.65
C THR A 153 14.12 -6.52 2.02
N ASP A 154 14.86 -5.77 2.80
CA ASP A 154 15.56 -4.53 2.44
C ASP A 154 17.07 -4.74 2.27
N ALA A 155 17.52 -5.99 2.11
CA ALA A 155 18.90 -6.30 1.79
C ALA A 155 19.38 -5.58 0.52
N THR A 156 20.62 -5.13 0.48
CA THR A 156 21.19 -4.36 -0.64
C THR A 156 22.25 -5.10 -1.42
N GLU A 157 22.88 -6.11 -0.81
CA GLU A 157 23.92 -6.93 -1.42
C GLU A 157 23.31 -8.14 -2.13
N GLU A 158 23.68 -8.36 -3.39
CA GLU A 158 23.09 -9.40 -4.24
C GLU A 158 23.07 -10.79 -3.56
N ARG A 159 24.20 -11.21 -2.98
CA ARG A 159 24.29 -12.50 -2.30
C ARG A 159 23.32 -12.60 -1.14
N GLU A 160 23.17 -11.54 -0.35
CA GLU A 160 22.27 -11.53 0.80
C GLU A 160 20.81 -11.45 0.36
N ILE A 161 20.50 -10.69 -0.71
CA ILE A 161 19.18 -10.67 -1.32
C ILE A 161 18.74 -12.08 -1.72
N LEU A 162 19.56 -12.80 -2.48
CA LEU A 162 19.21 -14.14 -2.96
C LEU A 162 19.10 -15.15 -1.81
N ARG A 163 20.01 -15.10 -0.84
CA ARG A 163 19.95 -15.92 0.37
C ARG A 163 18.65 -15.69 1.15
N ARG A 164 18.27 -14.43 1.38
CA ARG A 164 17.04 -14.11 2.10
C ARG A 164 15.82 -14.49 1.29
N ALA A 165 15.79 -14.19 0.00
CA ALA A 165 14.68 -14.55 -0.87
C ALA A 165 14.40 -16.07 -0.85
N GLU A 166 15.45 -16.90 -0.88
CA GLU A 166 15.34 -18.37 -0.76
C GLU A 166 14.77 -18.79 0.60
N LEU A 167 15.30 -18.25 1.70
CA LEU A 167 14.82 -18.56 3.04
C LEU A 167 13.37 -18.12 3.27
N LEU A 168 13.01 -16.94 2.79
CA LEU A 168 11.65 -16.43 2.90
C LEU A 168 10.66 -17.21 2.02
N ALA A 169 11.10 -17.68 0.85
CA ALA A 169 10.29 -18.55 0.00
C ALA A 169 9.94 -19.88 0.66
N ALA A 170 10.78 -20.36 1.55
CA ALA A 170 10.54 -21.59 2.33
C ALA A 170 9.56 -21.39 3.51
N THR A 171 9.16 -20.14 3.85
CA THR A 171 8.17 -19.86 4.90
C THR A 171 6.73 -19.95 4.36
N ASP A 172 5.76 -19.89 5.28
CA ASP A 172 4.33 -19.80 4.95
C ASP A 172 3.87 -18.37 4.58
N ALA A 173 4.80 -17.43 4.34
CA ALA A 173 4.46 -16.13 3.79
C ALA A 173 3.80 -16.29 2.41
N ASP A 174 2.76 -15.52 2.13
CA ASP A 174 1.99 -15.64 0.88
C ASP A 174 2.72 -15.07 -0.31
N VAL A 175 3.43 -13.96 -0.10
CA VAL A 175 4.08 -13.16 -1.13
C VAL A 175 5.44 -12.70 -0.64
N LEU A 176 6.41 -12.54 -1.53
CA LEU A 176 7.71 -11.94 -1.23
C LEU A 176 7.88 -10.59 -1.90
N LEU A 177 8.56 -9.68 -1.19
CA LEU A 177 9.01 -8.40 -1.70
C LEU A 177 10.51 -8.23 -1.42
N VAL A 178 11.31 -8.09 -2.47
CA VAL A 178 12.67 -7.54 -2.37
C VAL A 178 12.57 -6.06 -2.73
N ASP A 179 12.70 -5.17 -1.74
CA ASP A 179 12.50 -3.74 -1.97
C ASP A 179 13.74 -3.06 -2.53
N GLY A 180 13.53 -2.12 -3.47
CA GLY A 180 14.63 -1.40 -4.11
C GLY A 180 15.45 -2.21 -5.12
N VAL A 181 14.88 -3.23 -5.74
CA VAL A 181 15.51 -4.00 -6.83
C VAL A 181 15.90 -3.08 -7.98
N ARG A 182 17.17 -3.10 -8.38
CA ARG A 182 17.77 -2.09 -9.25
C ARG A 182 17.74 -2.41 -10.75
N SER A 183 17.42 -3.63 -11.14
CA SER A 183 17.39 -4.03 -12.55
C SER A 183 16.47 -5.22 -12.81
N VAL A 184 16.06 -5.38 -14.07
CA VAL A 184 15.32 -6.55 -14.56
C VAL A 184 16.09 -7.84 -14.33
N GLU A 185 17.41 -7.81 -14.46
CA GLU A 185 18.26 -8.98 -14.20
C GLU A 185 18.12 -9.48 -12.75
N TRP A 186 18.07 -8.55 -11.79
CA TRP A 186 17.88 -8.89 -10.39
C TRP A 186 16.49 -9.49 -10.13
N ILE A 187 15.44 -8.99 -10.80
CA ILE A 187 14.10 -9.58 -10.71
C ILE A 187 14.15 -11.05 -11.18
N ARG A 188 14.81 -11.32 -12.32
CA ARG A 188 14.97 -12.70 -12.84
C ARG A 188 15.75 -13.61 -11.89
N LYS A 189 16.83 -13.09 -11.27
CA LYS A 189 17.60 -13.87 -10.28
C LYS A 189 16.76 -14.19 -9.04
N VAL A 190 16.02 -13.24 -8.52
CA VAL A 190 15.08 -13.45 -7.40
C VAL A 190 14.03 -14.49 -7.81
N ARG A 191 13.39 -14.32 -8.98
CA ARG A 191 12.41 -15.29 -9.49
C ARG A 191 12.95 -16.71 -9.57
N ALA A 192 14.18 -16.87 -10.01
CA ALA A 192 14.82 -18.17 -10.13
C ALA A 192 14.99 -18.90 -8.78
N VAL A 193 15.29 -18.17 -7.70
CA VAL A 193 15.51 -18.78 -6.36
C VAL A 193 14.22 -18.98 -5.56
N VAL A 194 13.17 -18.18 -5.81
CA VAL A 194 11.91 -18.27 -5.06
C VAL A 194 10.90 -19.25 -5.68
N GLY A 195 11.20 -19.80 -6.86
CA GLY A 195 10.37 -20.81 -7.53
C GLY A 195 8.98 -20.28 -7.88
N SER A 196 7.90 -20.88 -7.40
CA SER A 196 6.51 -20.49 -7.67
C SER A 196 5.93 -19.50 -6.65
N LYS A 197 6.68 -19.11 -5.62
CA LYS A 197 6.19 -18.17 -4.61
C LYS A 197 5.82 -16.82 -5.25
N PRO A 198 4.62 -16.26 -5.03
CA PRO A 198 4.24 -14.96 -5.56
C PRO A 198 5.23 -13.86 -5.22
N LEU A 199 5.52 -12.99 -6.18
CA LEU A 199 6.39 -11.83 -6.00
C LEU A 199 5.58 -10.55 -6.06
N LEU A 200 5.84 -9.65 -5.12
CA LEU A 200 5.41 -8.25 -5.14
C LEU A 200 6.56 -7.37 -5.62
N PHE A 201 6.26 -6.39 -6.45
CA PHE A 201 7.21 -5.40 -6.94
C PHE A 201 6.81 -4.00 -6.49
N ASN A 202 7.77 -3.17 -6.09
CA ASN A 202 7.51 -1.80 -5.65
C ASN A 202 8.01 -0.80 -6.69
N GLN A 203 7.10 0.00 -7.25
CA GLN A 203 7.41 1.10 -8.17
C GLN A 203 7.21 2.45 -7.50
N ILE A 204 8.28 3.21 -7.39
CA ILE A 204 8.28 4.58 -6.84
C ILE A 204 8.96 5.51 -7.85
N ALA A 205 8.30 6.63 -8.17
CA ALA A 205 8.90 7.65 -9.03
C ALA A 205 10.16 8.24 -8.37
N GLY A 206 11.29 8.22 -9.10
CA GLY A 206 12.58 8.63 -8.55
C GLY A 206 13.23 7.62 -7.60
N GLY A 207 12.64 6.43 -7.42
CA GLY A 207 13.19 5.34 -6.63
C GLY A 207 14.28 4.54 -7.36
N LEU A 208 14.70 3.43 -6.74
CA LEU A 208 15.79 2.59 -7.25
C LEU A 208 15.32 1.58 -8.30
N SER A 209 14.05 1.18 -8.26
CA SER A 209 13.50 0.12 -9.11
C SER A 209 13.32 0.57 -10.56
N PRO A 210 13.53 -0.32 -11.54
CA PRO A 210 13.26 -0.02 -12.94
C PRO A 210 11.76 0.27 -13.15
N ARG A 211 11.46 1.15 -14.12
CA ARG A 211 10.08 1.45 -14.51
C ARG A 211 9.61 0.41 -15.51
N LEU A 212 8.62 -0.39 -15.10
CA LEU A 212 8.07 -1.50 -15.89
C LEU A 212 6.55 -1.36 -15.97
N SER A 213 5.97 -1.75 -17.09
CA SER A 213 4.53 -1.91 -17.25
C SER A 213 4.05 -3.16 -16.50
N LEU A 214 2.74 -3.29 -16.29
CA LEU A 214 2.16 -4.50 -15.68
C LEU A 214 2.42 -5.73 -16.55
N THR A 215 2.39 -5.59 -17.89
CA THR A 215 2.71 -6.67 -18.82
C THR A 215 4.17 -7.13 -18.69
N GLU A 216 5.13 -6.19 -18.63
CA GLU A 216 6.54 -6.54 -18.45
C GLU A 216 6.80 -7.19 -17.07
N LEU A 217 6.07 -6.77 -16.04
CA LEU A 217 6.15 -7.41 -14.71
C LEU A 217 5.58 -8.83 -14.73
N ASP A 218 4.47 -9.05 -15.42
CA ASP A 218 3.86 -10.36 -15.59
C ASP A 218 4.79 -11.32 -16.33
N GLU A 219 5.42 -10.87 -17.42
CA GLU A 219 6.44 -11.63 -18.16
C GLU A 219 7.66 -12.01 -17.32
N LEU A 220 7.93 -11.25 -16.24
CA LEU A 220 8.98 -11.53 -15.25
C LEU A 220 8.49 -12.42 -14.11
N GLY A 221 7.22 -12.85 -14.13
CA GLY A 221 6.60 -13.66 -13.10
C GLY A 221 6.29 -12.91 -11.80
N VAL A 222 6.08 -11.60 -11.88
CA VAL A 222 5.65 -10.77 -10.76
C VAL A 222 4.13 -10.82 -10.64
N SER A 223 3.62 -11.23 -9.48
CA SER A 223 2.19 -11.45 -9.26
C SER A 223 1.43 -10.17 -8.86
N ALA A 224 2.11 -9.22 -8.24
CA ALA A 224 1.50 -7.95 -7.83
C ALA A 224 2.52 -6.80 -7.87
N ALA A 225 2.02 -5.57 -8.03
CA ALA A 225 2.83 -4.36 -8.00
C ALA A 225 2.21 -3.30 -7.09
N ILE A 226 2.98 -2.79 -6.13
CA ILE A 226 2.62 -1.59 -5.38
C ILE A 226 3.20 -0.35 -6.05
N TYR A 227 2.36 0.66 -6.18
CA TYR A 227 2.72 2.01 -6.63
C TYR A 227 2.65 2.92 -5.40
N SER A 228 3.74 3.05 -4.65
CA SER A 228 3.71 3.58 -3.29
C SER A 228 3.30 5.05 -3.18
N THR A 229 3.59 5.89 -4.19
CA THR A 229 3.49 7.35 -4.05
C THR A 229 2.83 8.12 -5.20
N PRO A 230 2.13 7.52 -6.18
CA PRO A 230 1.68 8.26 -7.36
C PRO A 230 0.72 9.38 -7.01
N CYS A 231 -0.23 9.13 -6.11
CA CYS A 231 -1.19 10.13 -5.68
C CYS A 231 -0.53 11.25 -4.87
N LEU A 232 0.40 10.93 -3.96
CA LEU A 232 1.09 11.91 -3.11
C LEU A 232 1.96 12.86 -3.94
N PHE A 233 2.75 12.34 -4.87
CA PHE A 233 3.64 13.18 -5.68
C PHE A 233 2.88 14.02 -6.71
N ALA A 234 1.79 13.50 -7.26
CA ALA A 234 0.88 14.30 -8.09
C ALA A 234 0.23 15.42 -7.29
N ALA A 235 -0.26 15.13 -6.07
CA ALA A 235 -0.85 16.12 -5.18
C ALA A 235 0.17 17.19 -4.77
N HIS A 236 1.41 16.81 -4.45
CA HIS A 236 2.50 17.76 -4.14
C HIS A 236 2.70 18.76 -5.27
N THR A 237 2.81 18.30 -6.50
CA THR A 237 3.01 19.16 -7.67
C THR A 237 1.81 20.08 -7.89
N ALA A 238 0.59 19.52 -7.86
CA ALA A 238 -0.63 20.28 -8.09
C ALA A 238 -0.87 21.35 -7.00
N MET A 239 -0.71 20.98 -5.73
CA MET A 239 -0.85 21.93 -4.61
C MET A 239 0.19 23.03 -4.67
N THR A 240 1.46 22.71 -4.98
CA THR A 240 2.52 23.71 -5.12
C THR A 240 2.17 24.72 -6.21
N ASN A 241 1.76 24.25 -7.39
CA ASN A 241 1.39 25.11 -8.50
C ASN A 241 0.20 26.01 -8.15
N ALA A 242 -0.84 25.47 -7.54
CA ALA A 242 -2.02 26.23 -7.12
C ALA A 242 -1.68 27.33 -6.10
N LEU A 243 -0.81 27.03 -5.12
CA LEU A 243 -0.38 27.99 -4.10
C LEU A 243 0.50 29.12 -4.71
N VAL A 244 1.38 28.78 -5.64
CA VAL A 244 2.22 29.76 -6.36
C VAL A 244 1.33 30.69 -7.20
N GLU A 245 0.38 30.13 -7.94
CA GLU A 245 -0.56 30.90 -8.76
C GLU A 245 -1.43 31.83 -7.91
N LEU A 246 -2.02 31.31 -6.83
CA LEU A 246 -2.84 32.10 -5.92
C LEU A 246 -2.07 33.31 -5.34
N ARG A 247 -0.80 33.07 -4.96
CA ARG A 247 0.08 34.15 -4.47
C ARG A 247 0.41 35.18 -5.56
N ALA A 248 0.72 34.70 -6.77
CA ALA A 248 1.03 35.61 -7.91
C ALA A 248 -0.16 36.48 -8.32
N ASN A 249 -1.36 36.00 -8.12
CA ASN A 249 -2.60 36.69 -8.45
C ASN A 249 -3.23 37.46 -7.26
N ASP A 250 -2.46 37.77 -6.23
CA ASP A 250 -2.90 38.49 -5.03
C ASP A 250 -4.18 37.88 -4.40
N GLY A 251 -4.24 36.55 -4.30
CA GLY A 251 -5.35 35.80 -3.71
C GLY A 251 -6.56 35.62 -4.64
N ARG A 252 -6.53 36.09 -5.88
CA ARG A 252 -7.60 35.88 -6.84
C ARG A 252 -7.51 34.45 -7.40
N LEU A 253 -8.62 33.72 -7.28
CA LEU A 253 -8.74 32.39 -7.90
C LEU A 253 -8.77 32.54 -9.44
N ALA A 254 -8.22 31.55 -10.13
CA ALA A 254 -8.37 31.42 -11.58
C ALA A 254 -9.85 31.28 -11.97
N GLU A 255 -10.17 31.64 -13.21
CA GLU A 255 -11.51 31.40 -13.75
C GLU A 255 -11.81 29.89 -13.77
N PHE A 256 -13.00 29.55 -13.27
CA PHE A 256 -13.45 28.15 -13.26
C PHE A 256 -13.96 27.73 -14.64
N THR A 257 -13.37 26.68 -15.17
CA THR A 257 -13.76 26.11 -16.47
C THR A 257 -14.43 24.75 -16.30
N SER A 258 -15.13 24.27 -17.31
CA SER A 258 -15.88 23.01 -17.27
C SER A 258 -15.04 21.75 -17.04
N GLY A 259 -13.72 21.84 -17.18
CA GLY A 259 -12.76 20.75 -16.92
C GLY A 259 -12.18 20.73 -15.50
N ASP A 260 -12.42 21.79 -14.73
CA ASP A 260 -11.83 21.94 -13.41
C ASP A 260 -12.59 21.17 -12.32
N VAL A 261 -11.85 20.81 -11.27
CA VAL A 261 -12.43 20.18 -10.07
C VAL A 261 -12.97 21.29 -9.16
N GLY A 262 -14.29 21.36 -9.04
CA GLY A 262 -14.97 22.30 -8.17
C GLY A 262 -15.73 21.61 -7.03
N VAL A 263 -16.50 22.42 -6.29
CA VAL A 263 -17.28 21.96 -5.13
C VAL A 263 -18.23 20.83 -5.51
N ALA A 264 -18.98 20.97 -6.60
CA ALA A 264 -19.95 19.97 -7.03
C ALA A 264 -19.30 18.64 -7.40
N THR A 265 -18.16 18.66 -8.11
CA THR A 265 -17.40 17.48 -8.48
C THR A 265 -16.86 16.75 -7.24
N SER A 266 -16.34 17.50 -6.27
CA SER A 266 -15.82 16.97 -5.02
C SER A 266 -16.93 16.38 -4.16
N ILE A 267 -18.07 17.06 -4.02
CA ILE A 267 -19.24 16.51 -3.28
C ILE A 267 -19.71 15.21 -3.92
N ALA A 268 -19.90 15.18 -5.24
CA ALA A 268 -20.35 13.98 -5.94
C ALA A 268 -19.39 12.78 -5.76
N LEU A 269 -18.08 13.02 -5.68
CA LEU A 269 -17.09 11.99 -5.35
C LEU A 269 -17.31 11.44 -3.95
N LEU A 270 -17.49 12.32 -2.95
CA LEU A 270 -17.63 11.93 -1.55
C LEU A 270 -18.98 11.25 -1.25
N GLU A 271 -20.06 11.68 -1.92
CA GLU A 271 -21.37 11.02 -1.83
C GLU A 271 -21.34 9.57 -2.30
N GLN A 272 -20.47 9.24 -3.27
CA GLN A 272 -20.26 7.84 -3.67
C GLN A 272 -19.76 6.97 -2.53
N ASN A 273 -18.95 7.51 -1.61
CA ASN A 273 -18.48 6.77 -0.44
C ASN A 273 -19.64 6.43 0.52
N MET A 274 -20.59 7.35 0.69
CA MET A 274 -21.78 7.11 1.50
C MET A 274 -22.68 6.04 0.88
N SER A 275 -22.85 6.05 -0.44
CA SER A 275 -23.72 5.09 -1.14
C SER A 275 -23.16 3.66 -1.15
N ARG A 276 -21.85 3.47 -1.00
CA ARG A 276 -21.21 2.16 -0.90
C ARG A 276 -21.59 1.42 0.39
N HIS A 277 -21.85 2.15 1.48
CA HIS A 277 -22.28 1.59 2.76
C HIS A 277 -23.77 1.23 2.80
N HIS A 278 -24.57 2.00 2.09
CA HIS A 278 -26.01 1.87 2.12
C HIS A 278 -26.55 1.76 0.69
N PRO A 279 -26.40 0.61 0.01
CA PRO A 279 -26.89 0.45 -1.36
C PRO A 279 -28.40 0.72 -1.51
N ARG A 280 -29.15 0.72 -0.38
CA ARG A 280 -30.57 1.06 -0.33
C ARG A 280 -30.88 2.53 -0.07
N ARG A 281 -29.85 3.38 0.18
CA ARG A 281 -30.00 4.83 0.37
C ARG A 281 -29.42 5.55 -0.84
N ARG A 282 -30.19 5.70 -1.90
CA ARG A 282 -29.89 6.66 -2.96
C ARG A 282 -30.44 8.02 -2.54
N LEU A 283 -29.60 9.02 -2.37
CA LEU A 283 -30.01 10.40 -2.32
C LEU A 283 -30.61 10.76 -3.69
N ASP A 284 -31.81 11.35 -3.73
CA ASP A 284 -32.33 11.93 -4.94
C ASP A 284 -31.55 13.22 -5.30
N ARG A 285 -31.76 13.73 -6.51
CA ARG A 285 -31.10 14.96 -6.98
C ARG A 285 -31.39 16.20 -6.13
N ALA A 286 -32.31 16.13 -5.20
CA ALA A 286 -32.70 17.18 -4.26
C ALA A 286 -32.15 16.95 -2.83
N GLY A 287 -31.31 15.92 -2.61
CA GLY A 287 -30.74 15.59 -1.30
C GLY A 287 -31.69 14.91 -0.32
N GLN A 288 -32.84 14.44 -0.80
CA GLN A 288 -33.82 13.72 0.05
C GLN A 288 -33.55 12.22 0.04
N LEU A 289 -33.58 11.60 1.24
CA LEU A 289 -33.45 10.17 1.43
C LEU A 289 -34.70 9.46 0.86
N ARG A 290 -34.54 8.71 -0.24
CA ARG A 290 -35.58 7.77 -0.68
C ARG A 290 -35.38 6.40 -0.03
N ALA A 291 -36.43 5.84 0.56
CA ALA A 291 -36.47 4.44 0.88
C ALA A 291 -36.52 3.63 -0.43
N ALA A 292 -35.64 2.64 -0.55
CA ALA A 292 -35.78 1.64 -1.63
C ALA A 292 -36.95 0.72 -1.29
N GLY A 293 -37.94 0.71 -2.17
CA GLY A 293 -39.00 -0.27 -2.16
C GLY A 293 -38.52 -1.69 -2.46
#